data_9a04ae5ef49e264e372b7a3889da1f68
#
_entry.id   9a04ae5ef49e264e372b7a3889da1f68
#
_cell.length_a   1.000
_cell.length_b   1.000
_cell.length_c   1.000
_cell.angle_alpha   90.00
_cell.angle_beta   90.00
_cell.angle_gamma   90.00
#
_symmetry.space_group_name_H-M   'P 1'
#
loop_
_entity.id
_entity.type
_entity.pdbx_description
1 polymer ?
#
loop_
_entity_poly.entity_id
_entity_poly.type
_entity_poly.pdbx_seq_one_letter_code
_entity_poly.pdbx_strand_id
1 'polypeptide(L)'
;MSTWPIPSVLDPRTQAFPVLTAAQISRIRADSKLRNVAQGEILFKPGDTEVPFFVLVSGSMEIVQPSPAGEREIAKHGPGEFTGEMTMISGQRCLVLGRVTAAGEFIEISAEALRSLIGRDAELSEILLRAFILRRLELIKGGYGNVILMGSRYSADTLRLREFLTRNGYPFANVDLDSDKTSQDLLDRFQIKPTEIPVLICNGRTVLRNPSNRELADCLGFNANIDNVQLRDLIIVGGGPSGLAAAVYAASEGLDVLVIEIESPGGQAGSSSKIENYLGFPTGVSGQELASRAITQAQKFGAKMMLAHSVVRLNCNHPSYEIVLDNGSALSARAVVIATGAQYKKPDIANLKKFEGQGVYYGATHIESQVCGDEDVVVVGGGNSAGQAAVFLSQTARKVHMLVRSGGLAESMSRYLIQRIAENPGIELHYKTEIVSLEGDAHLERVSWVDKATGETSVHEIRHVFIMAGASPRTEWLRNCVDLDSKGFILTGADVLAAAESRPPLAWPLARPPLMLETNLPRVFAVGDVRSGSVKRVASAVGEGAIVVHLVHRALAEI
;
A
#
# COMPACT_ATOMS: atom_id res chain seq x y z
N MET A 1 14.58 27.19 -31.71
CA MET A 1 13.61 26.61 -30.74
C MET A 1 13.43 25.17 -31.11
N SER A 2 14.08 24.26 -30.39
CA SER A 2 13.96 22.80 -30.58
C SER A 2 12.62 22.37 -29.96
N THR A 3 11.66 22.04 -30.79
CA THR A 3 10.40 21.42 -30.36
C THR A 3 10.72 20.02 -29.88
N TRP A 4 10.66 19.81 -28.59
CA TRP A 4 10.69 18.48 -27.98
C TRP A 4 9.51 17.68 -28.56
N PRO A 5 9.72 16.53 -29.21
CA PRO A 5 8.60 15.77 -29.75
C PRO A 5 7.73 15.30 -28.58
N ILE A 6 6.48 15.75 -28.53
CA ILE A 6 5.47 15.14 -27.66
C ILE A 6 5.28 13.73 -28.20
N PRO A 7 5.55 12.66 -27.41
CA PRO A 7 5.28 11.31 -27.85
C PRO A 7 3.80 11.23 -28.24
N SER A 8 3.50 10.70 -29.41
CA SER A 8 2.13 10.40 -29.81
C SER A 8 1.49 9.58 -28.71
N VAL A 9 0.38 10.05 -28.15
CA VAL A 9 -0.40 9.32 -27.15
C VAL A 9 -0.93 8.06 -27.86
N LEU A 10 -0.17 6.96 -27.75
CA LEU A 10 -0.62 5.66 -28.23
C LEU A 10 -1.89 5.29 -27.47
N ASP A 11 -2.88 4.79 -28.20
CA ASP A 11 -4.13 4.31 -27.61
C ASP A 11 -3.81 3.37 -26.42
N PRO A 12 -4.35 3.61 -25.21
CA PRO A 12 -4.12 2.78 -24.04
C PRO A 12 -4.35 1.28 -24.30
N ARG A 13 -5.29 0.94 -25.17
CA ARG A 13 -5.60 -0.45 -25.55
C ARG A 13 -4.45 -1.09 -26.32
N THR A 14 -3.80 -0.36 -27.23
CA THR A 14 -2.62 -0.84 -27.98
C THR A 14 -1.42 -1.04 -27.06
N GLN A 15 -1.31 -0.26 -25.99
CA GLN A 15 -0.25 -0.42 -24.98
C GLN A 15 -0.53 -1.59 -24.01
N ALA A 16 -1.79 -1.88 -23.72
CA ALA A 16 -2.19 -3.02 -22.90
C ALA A 16 -2.06 -4.36 -23.66
N PHE A 17 -2.25 -4.34 -24.98
CA PHE A 17 -2.21 -5.53 -25.84
C PHE A 17 -1.24 -5.32 -27.02
N PRO A 18 0.07 -5.13 -26.76
CA PRO A 18 1.06 -4.94 -27.80
C PRO A 18 1.36 -6.26 -28.52
N VAL A 19 1.67 -6.15 -29.81
CA VAL A 19 2.14 -7.26 -30.65
C VAL A 19 3.66 -7.21 -30.71
N LEU A 20 4.31 -8.30 -30.31
CA LEU A 20 5.77 -8.42 -30.32
C LEU A 20 6.29 -8.64 -31.76
N THR A 21 7.42 -8.03 -32.07
CA THR A 21 8.13 -8.25 -33.33
C THR A 21 8.81 -9.61 -33.34
N ALA A 22 9.12 -10.13 -34.54
CA ALA A 22 9.85 -11.39 -34.67
C ALA A 22 11.22 -11.40 -33.95
N ALA A 23 11.90 -10.24 -33.90
CA ALA A 23 13.16 -10.08 -33.17
C ALA A 23 12.97 -10.18 -31.64
N GLN A 24 11.90 -9.58 -31.11
CA GLN A 24 11.53 -9.65 -29.70
C GLN A 24 11.14 -11.08 -29.30
N ILE A 25 10.33 -11.75 -30.13
CA ILE A 25 9.95 -13.16 -29.92
C ILE A 25 11.18 -14.08 -29.95
N SER A 26 12.13 -13.83 -30.83
CA SER A 26 13.37 -14.62 -30.92
C SER A 26 14.22 -14.52 -29.64
N ARG A 27 14.27 -13.33 -29.00
CA ARG A 27 14.97 -13.15 -27.72
C ARG A 27 14.29 -13.89 -26.57
N ILE A 28 12.96 -13.87 -26.56
CA ILE A 28 12.15 -14.60 -25.59
C ILE A 28 12.34 -16.12 -25.73
N ARG A 29 12.47 -16.60 -26.97
CA ARG A 29 12.58 -18.02 -27.27
C ARG A 29 13.85 -18.68 -26.72
N ALA A 30 14.89 -17.93 -26.45
CA ALA A 30 16.19 -18.47 -25.98
C ALA A 30 16.09 -19.23 -24.64
N ASP A 31 15.15 -18.84 -23.76
CA ASP A 31 14.97 -19.44 -22.42
C ASP A 31 13.58 -20.08 -22.22
N SER A 32 12.99 -20.59 -23.29
CA SER A 32 11.61 -21.04 -23.31
C SER A 32 11.43 -22.41 -23.93
N LYS A 33 10.24 -22.98 -23.76
CA LYS A 33 9.80 -24.21 -24.43
C LYS A 33 8.76 -23.87 -25.49
N LEU A 34 8.89 -24.46 -26.69
CA LEU A 34 7.83 -24.43 -27.66
C LEU A 34 6.82 -25.53 -27.33
N ARG A 35 5.55 -25.18 -27.26
CA ARG A 35 4.45 -26.06 -26.89
C ARG A 35 3.36 -26.04 -27.94
N ASN A 36 2.99 -27.21 -28.45
CA ASN A 36 1.80 -27.37 -29.25
C ASN A 36 0.57 -27.41 -28.33
N VAL A 37 -0.43 -26.61 -28.63
CA VAL A 37 -1.68 -26.51 -27.86
C VAL A 37 -2.87 -26.89 -28.72
N ALA A 38 -3.85 -27.57 -28.12
CA ALA A 38 -5.06 -28.02 -28.78
C ALA A 38 -6.23 -27.03 -28.55
N GLN A 39 -7.16 -26.95 -29.50
CA GLN A 39 -8.38 -26.16 -29.31
C GLN A 39 -9.17 -26.67 -28.10
N GLY A 40 -9.64 -25.77 -27.26
CA GLY A 40 -10.37 -26.04 -26.01
C GLY A 40 -9.46 -26.33 -24.82
N GLU A 41 -8.13 -26.40 -24.99
CA GLU A 41 -7.18 -26.61 -23.90
C GLU A 41 -7.20 -25.43 -22.93
N ILE A 42 -7.25 -25.72 -21.62
CA ILE A 42 -7.16 -24.72 -20.55
C ILE A 42 -5.71 -24.65 -20.10
N LEU A 43 -5.08 -23.48 -20.29
CA LEU A 43 -3.67 -23.25 -19.94
C LEU A 43 -3.50 -22.84 -18.48
N PHE A 44 -4.46 -22.11 -17.93
CA PHE A 44 -4.52 -21.69 -16.53
C PHE A 44 -5.95 -21.32 -16.14
N LYS A 45 -6.22 -21.35 -14.83
CA LYS A 45 -7.54 -21.07 -14.25
C LYS A 45 -7.43 -20.22 -12.98
N PRO A 46 -8.53 -19.60 -12.54
CA PRO A 46 -8.55 -18.84 -11.30
C PRO A 46 -8.10 -19.69 -10.10
N GLY A 47 -7.20 -19.12 -9.30
CA GLY A 47 -6.60 -19.75 -8.13
C GLY A 47 -5.26 -20.42 -8.38
N ASP A 48 -4.86 -20.64 -9.63
CA ASP A 48 -3.55 -21.21 -9.96
C ASP A 48 -2.43 -20.24 -9.51
N THR A 49 -1.34 -20.81 -9.00
CA THR A 49 -0.10 -20.11 -8.66
C THR A 49 0.97 -20.48 -9.68
N GLU A 50 1.98 -19.62 -9.86
CA GLU A 50 3.10 -19.86 -10.78
C GLU A 50 2.68 -20.15 -12.24
N VAL A 51 1.64 -19.46 -12.70
CA VAL A 51 1.14 -19.58 -14.07
C VAL A 51 2.25 -19.26 -15.05
N PRO A 52 2.53 -20.13 -16.07
CA PRO A 52 3.48 -19.82 -17.11
C PRO A 52 3.05 -18.62 -17.97
N PHE A 53 4.03 -17.88 -18.48
CA PHE A 53 3.82 -16.83 -19.45
C PHE A 53 3.83 -17.43 -20.85
N PHE A 54 2.85 -17.09 -21.68
CA PHE A 54 2.74 -17.60 -23.06
C PHE A 54 2.86 -16.48 -24.07
N VAL A 55 3.66 -16.72 -25.14
CA VAL A 55 3.67 -15.90 -26.35
C VAL A 55 3.14 -16.75 -27.50
N LEU A 56 2.19 -16.24 -28.25
CA LEU A 56 1.53 -16.97 -29.33
C LEU A 56 2.38 -16.86 -30.61
N VAL A 57 2.85 -17.97 -31.14
CA VAL A 57 3.52 -18.03 -32.45
C VAL A 57 2.48 -18.25 -33.54
N SER A 58 1.50 -19.13 -33.30
CA SER A 58 0.35 -19.38 -34.14
C SER A 58 -0.84 -19.79 -33.29
N GLY A 59 -2.04 -19.82 -33.88
CA GLY A 59 -3.28 -20.12 -33.15
C GLY A 59 -3.85 -18.90 -32.41
N SER A 60 -4.78 -19.12 -31.49
CA SER A 60 -5.41 -18.08 -30.70
C SER A 60 -5.91 -18.59 -29.36
N MET A 61 -6.07 -17.67 -28.40
CA MET A 61 -6.66 -17.96 -27.10
C MET A 61 -7.52 -16.81 -26.60
N GLU A 62 -8.40 -17.12 -25.68
CA GLU A 62 -9.21 -16.13 -24.97
C GLU A 62 -8.91 -16.13 -23.48
N ILE A 63 -9.06 -14.95 -22.90
CA ILE A 63 -9.04 -14.76 -21.46
C ILE A 63 -10.47 -14.48 -21.01
N VAL A 64 -10.99 -15.31 -20.14
CA VAL A 64 -12.34 -15.21 -19.64
C VAL A 64 -12.37 -15.15 -18.12
N GLN A 65 -13.35 -14.46 -17.58
CA GLN A 65 -13.67 -14.48 -16.17
C GLN A 65 -14.87 -15.41 -15.96
N PRO A 66 -14.71 -16.53 -15.24
CA PRO A 66 -15.85 -17.34 -14.82
C PRO A 66 -16.66 -16.61 -13.74
N SER A 67 -17.99 -16.60 -13.89
CA SER A 67 -18.90 -16.07 -12.88
C SER A 67 -20.13 -16.98 -12.73
N PRO A 68 -20.91 -16.86 -11.65
CA PRO A 68 -22.17 -17.62 -11.49
C PRO A 68 -23.19 -17.35 -12.60
N ALA A 69 -23.09 -16.20 -13.27
CA ALA A 69 -23.96 -15.82 -14.39
C ALA A 69 -23.44 -16.30 -15.76
N GLY A 70 -22.29 -16.97 -15.81
CA GLY A 70 -21.61 -17.45 -17.01
C GLY A 70 -20.20 -16.90 -17.13
N GLU A 71 -19.55 -17.19 -18.27
CA GLU A 71 -18.22 -16.69 -18.58
C GLU A 71 -18.30 -15.33 -19.26
N ARG A 72 -17.45 -14.39 -18.84
CA ARG A 72 -17.30 -13.08 -19.47
C ARG A 72 -15.94 -12.97 -20.14
N GLU A 73 -15.94 -12.69 -21.44
CA GLU A 73 -14.71 -12.47 -22.19
C GLU A 73 -14.04 -11.15 -21.74
N ILE A 74 -12.73 -11.21 -21.46
CA ILE A 74 -11.90 -10.05 -21.10
C ILE A 74 -11.03 -9.64 -22.28
N ALA A 75 -10.35 -10.62 -22.91
CA ALA A 75 -9.46 -10.38 -24.03
C ALA A 75 -9.32 -11.61 -24.93
N LYS A 76 -8.94 -11.37 -26.18
CA LYS A 76 -8.47 -12.39 -27.12
C LYS A 76 -7.03 -12.11 -27.51
N HIS A 77 -6.26 -13.15 -27.63
CA HIS A 77 -4.86 -13.08 -28.07
C HIS A 77 -4.67 -13.87 -29.35
N GLY A 78 -3.92 -13.28 -30.29
CA GLY A 78 -3.49 -13.86 -31.54
C GLY A 78 -1.98 -13.94 -31.69
N PRO A 79 -1.47 -14.34 -32.88
CA PRO A 79 -0.02 -14.46 -33.11
C PRO A 79 0.73 -13.15 -32.86
N GLY A 80 1.86 -13.26 -32.16
CA GLY A 80 2.69 -12.13 -31.73
C GLY A 80 2.25 -11.50 -30.43
N GLU A 81 1.08 -11.80 -29.91
CA GLU A 81 0.61 -11.34 -28.61
C GLU A 81 1.02 -12.31 -27.50
N PHE A 82 0.82 -11.89 -26.26
CA PHE A 82 1.23 -12.64 -25.07
C PHE A 82 0.22 -12.55 -23.94
N THR A 83 0.25 -13.54 -23.05
CA THR A 83 -0.57 -13.59 -21.84
C THR A 83 0.07 -12.77 -20.71
N GLY A 84 -0.59 -12.73 -19.58
CA GLY A 84 -0.05 -12.26 -18.31
C GLY A 84 -0.55 -10.89 -17.86
N GLU A 85 -0.47 -10.72 -16.55
CA GLU A 85 -0.70 -9.48 -15.82
C GLU A 85 0.20 -9.48 -14.56
N MET A 86 0.01 -8.53 -13.67
CA MET A 86 0.90 -8.34 -12.51
C MET A 86 1.06 -9.56 -11.58
N THR A 87 0.09 -10.49 -11.56
CA THR A 87 0.21 -11.72 -10.73
C THR A 87 1.40 -12.59 -11.12
N MET A 88 1.83 -12.56 -12.38
CA MET A 88 3.00 -13.32 -12.84
C MET A 88 4.31 -12.83 -12.23
N ILE A 89 4.38 -11.55 -11.85
CA ILE A 89 5.56 -10.95 -11.21
C ILE A 89 5.45 -11.04 -9.69
N SER A 90 4.26 -10.72 -9.15
CA SER A 90 4.00 -10.70 -7.71
C SER A 90 3.86 -12.09 -7.08
N GLY A 91 3.67 -13.14 -7.88
CA GLY A 91 3.39 -14.49 -7.39
C GLY A 91 1.99 -14.68 -6.80
N GLN A 92 1.10 -13.71 -6.97
CA GLN A 92 -0.28 -13.82 -6.54
C GLN A 92 -1.05 -14.84 -7.40
N ARG A 93 -2.19 -15.30 -6.88
CA ARG A 93 -3.05 -16.26 -7.60
C ARG A 93 -3.66 -15.64 -8.85
N CYS A 94 -3.78 -16.46 -9.90
CA CYS A 94 -4.45 -16.10 -11.14
C CYS A 94 -5.93 -15.77 -10.90
N LEU A 95 -6.45 -14.74 -11.56
CA LEU A 95 -7.83 -14.27 -11.42
C LEU A 95 -8.75 -14.72 -12.56
N VAL A 96 -8.16 -15.16 -13.66
CA VAL A 96 -8.85 -15.40 -14.93
C VAL A 96 -8.55 -16.80 -15.47
N LEU A 97 -9.35 -17.25 -16.44
CA LEU A 97 -9.13 -18.51 -17.14
C LEU A 97 -8.57 -18.20 -18.54
N GLY A 98 -7.51 -18.89 -18.93
CA GLY A 98 -6.96 -18.86 -20.28
C GLY A 98 -7.29 -20.13 -21.03
N ARG A 99 -8.03 -20.00 -22.15
CA ARG A 99 -8.48 -21.13 -22.99
C ARG A 99 -8.06 -20.94 -24.44
N VAL A 100 -7.53 -21.99 -25.05
CA VAL A 100 -7.14 -22.00 -26.47
C VAL A 100 -8.40 -22.03 -27.34
N THR A 101 -8.54 -21.07 -28.24
CA THR A 101 -9.67 -20.97 -29.20
C THR A 101 -9.34 -21.55 -30.56
N ALA A 102 -8.07 -21.51 -30.98
CA ALA A 102 -7.57 -22.20 -32.16
C ALA A 102 -6.22 -22.87 -31.86
N ALA A 103 -6.06 -24.12 -32.24
CA ALA A 103 -4.82 -24.88 -32.07
C ALA A 103 -3.64 -24.16 -32.71
N GLY A 104 -2.46 -24.29 -32.11
CA GLY A 104 -1.26 -23.62 -32.58
C GLY A 104 0.00 -23.92 -31.76
N GLU A 105 1.03 -23.13 -31.98
CA GLU A 105 2.31 -23.20 -31.26
C GLU A 105 2.45 -21.99 -30.33
N PHE A 106 2.70 -22.24 -29.05
CA PHE A 106 2.91 -21.21 -28.03
C PHE A 106 4.31 -21.38 -27.42
N ILE A 107 4.98 -20.29 -27.17
CA ILE A 107 6.21 -20.23 -26.39
C ILE A 107 5.80 -20.16 -24.93
N GLU A 108 6.20 -21.15 -24.13
CA GLU A 108 5.92 -21.25 -22.70
C GLU A 108 7.18 -20.90 -21.90
N ILE A 109 7.04 -19.97 -20.96
CA ILE A 109 8.11 -19.46 -20.09
C ILE A 109 7.65 -19.55 -18.63
N SER A 110 8.51 -20.11 -17.76
CA SER A 110 8.23 -20.14 -16.32
C SER A 110 8.24 -18.73 -15.72
N ALA A 111 7.55 -18.55 -14.58
CA ALA A 111 7.54 -17.27 -13.85
C ALA A 111 8.97 -16.81 -13.46
N GLU A 112 9.86 -17.75 -13.14
CA GLU A 112 11.26 -17.48 -12.81
C GLU A 112 12.03 -16.97 -14.05
N ALA A 113 11.91 -17.66 -15.19
CA ALA A 113 12.55 -17.25 -16.43
C ALA A 113 12.01 -15.91 -16.95
N LEU A 114 10.70 -15.62 -16.75
CA LEU A 114 10.11 -14.34 -17.06
C LEU A 114 10.73 -13.22 -16.21
N ARG A 115 10.88 -13.41 -14.89
CA ARG A 115 11.54 -12.43 -14.01
C ARG A 115 12.98 -12.18 -14.43
N SER A 116 13.73 -13.22 -14.76
CA SER A 116 15.10 -13.12 -15.29
C SER A 116 15.14 -12.33 -16.61
N LEU A 117 14.24 -12.61 -17.55
CA LEU A 117 14.11 -11.90 -18.81
C LEU A 117 13.84 -10.40 -18.61
N ILE A 118 12.87 -10.07 -17.74
CA ILE A 118 12.52 -8.69 -17.39
C ILE A 118 13.72 -7.95 -16.73
N GLY A 119 14.55 -8.66 -15.97
CA GLY A 119 15.74 -8.09 -15.34
C GLY A 119 16.87 -7.76 -16.31
N ARG A 120 17.05 -8.53 -17.40
CA ARG A 120 18.20 -8.42 -18.33
C ARG A 120 17.91 -7.71 -19.66
N ASP A 121 16.66 -7.69 -20.12
CA ASP A 121 16.26 -7.05 -21.40
C ASP A 121 15.40 -5.81 -21.12
N ALA A 122 16.00 -4.63 -21.23
CA ALA A 122 15.36 -3.36 -20.91
C ALA A 122 14.16 -3.06 -21.83
N GLU A 123 14.23 -3.40 -23.13
CA GLU A 123 13.15 -3.17 -24.09
C GLU A 123 11.95 -4.07 -23.79
N LEU A 124 12.18 -5.38 -23.63
CA LEU A 124 11.11 -6.33 -23.29
C LEU A 124 10.54 -6.03 -21.90
N SER A 125 11.38 -5.65 -20.93
CA SER A 125 10.94 -5.21 -19.61
C SER A 125 9.93 -4.07 -19.68
N GLU A 126 10.22 -3.04 -20.50
CA GLU A 126 9.31 -1.90 -20.65
C GLU A 126 7.99 -2.31 -21.27
N ILE A 127 8.01 -3.08 -22.35
CA ILE A 127 6.81 -3.54 -23.07
C ILE A 127 5.92 -4.41 -22.15
N LEU A 128 6.52 -5.44 -21.54
CA LEU A 128 5.78 -6.41 -20.73
C LEU A 128 5.23 -5.79 -19.45
N LEU A 129 6.04 -5.04 -18.71
CA LEU A 129 5.59 -4.40 -17.47
C LEU A 129 4.49 -3.36 -17.71
N ARG A 130 4.62 -2.55 -18.76
CA ARG A 130 3.58 -1.60 -19.15
C ARG A 130 2.27 -2.31 -19.47
N ALA A 131 2.31 -3.36 -20.26
CA ALA A 131 1.14 -4.17 -20.60
C ALA A 131 0.51 -4.78 -19.33
N PHE A 132 1.30 -5.36 -18.44
CA PHE A 132 0.83 -5.98 -17.20
C PHE A 132 0.16 -4.98 -16.26
N ILE A 133 0.75 -3.79 -16.09
CA ILE A 133 0.17 -2.71 -15.27
C ILE A 133 -1.18 -2.26 -15.87
N LEU A 134 -1.25 -2.02 -17.18
CA LEU A 134 -2.48 -1.56 -17.82
C LEU A 134 -3.59 -2.62 -17.75
N ARG A 135 -3.27 -3.89 -17.99
CA ARG A 135 -4.23 -5.00 -17.84
C ARG A 135 -4.75 -5.12 -16.40
N ARG A 136 -3.86 -4.97 -15.42
CA ARG A 136 -4.27 -4.96 -14.00
C ARG A 136 -5.23 -3.82 -13.69
N LEU A 137 -4.96 -2.62 -14.20
CA LEU A 137 -5.86 -1.47 -14.05
C LEU A 137 -7.21 -1.70 -14.72
N GLU A 138 -7.26 -2.37 -15.89
CA GLU A 138 -8.51 -2.74 -16.54
C GLU A 138 -9.31 -3.75 -15.70
N LEU A 139 -8.66 -4.77 -15.13
CA LEU A 139 -9.30 -5.72 -14.23
C LEU A 139 -9.88 -5.03 -12.99
N ILE A 140 -9.15 -4.10 -12.39
CA ILE A 140 -9.61 -3.32 -11.23
C ILE A 140 -10.82 -2.45 -11.61
N LYS A 141 -10.73 -1.68 -12.69
CA LYS A 141 -11.82 -0.79 -13.15
C LYS A 141 -13.09 -1.55 -13.53
N GLY A 142 -12.92 -2.72 -14.14
CA GLY A 142 -14.04 -3.58 -14.56
C GLY A 142 -14.67 -4.37 -13.42
N GLY A 143 -14.12 -4.31 -12.20
CA GLY A 143 -14.56 -5.15 -11.09
C GLY A 143 -14.32 -6.65 -11.35
N TYR A 144 -13.35 -6.98 -12.20
CA TYR A 144 -13.05 -8.35 -12.63
C TYR A 144 -12.23 -9.10 -11.57
N GLY A 145 -12.74 -9.15 -10.34
CA GLY A 145 -12.14 -9.93 -9.26
C GLY A 145 -13.02 -11.10 -8.86
N ASN A 146 -12.39 -12.14 -8.33
CA ASN A 146 -13.10 -13.27 -7.73
C ASN A 146 -13.57 -12.96 -6.30
N VAL A 147 -13.65 -11.66 -5.96
CA VAL A 147 -14.06 -11.18 -4.65
C VAL A 147 -15.27 -10.29 -4.78
N ILE A 148 -16.29 -10.59 -4.00
CA ILE A 148 -17.47 -9.76 -3.83
C ILE A 148 -17.49 -9.31 -2.37
N LEU A 149 -17.42 -8.01 -2.14
CA LEU A 149 -17.61 -7.39 -0.83
C LEU A 149 -19.05 -6.88 -0.72
N MET A 150 -19.79 -7.41 0.24
CA MET A 150 -21.17 -7.04 0.52
C MET A 150 -21.24 -6.38 1.89
N GLY A 151 -21.67 -5.13 1.96
CA GLY A 151 -21.73 -4.40 3.23
C GLY A 151 -22.36 -3.03 3.09
N SER A 152 -22.71 -2.42 4.22
CA SER A 152 -23.18 -1.03 4.28
C SER A 152 -22.02 -0.07 4.01
N ARG A 153 -22.25 0.95 3.17
CA ARG A 153 -21.26 2.03 2.91
C ARG A 153 -20.88 2.80 4.18
N TYR A 154 -21.70 2.75 5.22
CA TYR A 154 -21.47 3.44 6.48
C TYR A 154 -20.82 2.55 7.55
N SER A 155 -20.60 1.27 7.27
CA SER A 155 -19.94 0.37 8.21
C SER A 155 -18.43 0.56 8.20
N ALA A 156 -17.83 0.77 9.38
CA ALA A 156 -16.38 0.90 9.56
C ALA A 156 -15.62 -0.35 9.04
N ASP A 157 -16.18 -1.54 9.26
CA ASP A 157 -15.58 -2.79 8.78
C ASP A 157 -15.68 -2.94 7.26
N THR A 158 -16.76 -2.49 6.63
CA THR A 158 -16.89 -2.45 5.17
C THR A 158 -15.85 -1.50 4.58
N LEU A 159 -15.68 -0.31 5.16
CA LEU A 159 -14.67 0.67 4.73
C LEU A 159 -13.26 0.11 4.89
N ARG A 160 -12.94 -0.55 6.02
CA ARG A 160 -11.66 -1.20 6.29
C ARG A 160 -11.30 -2.24 5.23
N LEU A 161 -12.23 -3.16 4.91
CA LEU A 161 -12.01 -4.20 3.90
C LEU A 161 -11.90 -3.61 2.49
N ARG A 162 -12.73 -2.61 2.17
CA ARG A 162 -12.67 -1.89 0.89
C ARG A 162 -11.33 -1.17 0.71
N GLU A 163 -10.86 -0.47 1.75
CA GLU A 163 -9.56 0.18 1.74
C GLU A 163 -8.43 -0.83 1.58
N PHE A 164 -8.46 -1.94 2.33
CA PHE A 164 -7.47 -3.00 2.23
C PHE A 164 -7.37 -3.56 0.80
N LEU A 165 -8.50 -3.92 0.17
CA LEU A 165 -8.54 -4.43 -1.19
C LEU A 165 -8.03 -3.39 -2.22
N THR A 166 -8.51 -2.14 -2.10
CA THR A 166 -8.14 -1.04 -2.99
C THR A 166 -6.65 -0.73 -2.92
N ARG A 167 -6.09 -0.59 -1.71
CA ARG A 167 -4.67 -0.26 -1.50
C ARG A 167 -3.74 -1.38 -1.94
N ASN A 168 -4.17 -2.64 -1.83
CA ASN A 168 -3.42 -3.78 -2.35
C ASN A 168 -3.66 -4.02 -3.85
N GLY A 169 -4.39 -3.13 -4.54
CA GLY A 169 -4.66 -3.22 -5.97
C GLY A 169 -5.39 -4.51 -6.36
N TYR A 170 -6.24 -5.06 -5.45
CA TYR A 170 -6.99 -6.27 -5.73
C TYR A 170 -8.36 -5.92 -6.33
N PRO A 171 -8.72 -6.45 -7.51
CA PRO A 171 -10.01 -6.18 -8.11
C PRO A 171 -11.13 -6.90 -7.35
N PHE A 172 -12.21 -6.19 -7.04
CA PHE A 172 -13.38 -6.73 -6.35
C PHE A 172 -14.65 -6.04 -6.81
N ALA A 173 -15.78 -6.75 -6.70
CA ALA A 173 -17.11 -6.17 -6.85
C ALA A 173 -17.62 -5.71 -5.48
N ASN A 174 -18.19 -4.51 -5.41
CA ASN A 174 -18.80 -3.98 -4.21
C ASN A 174 -20.32 -4.00 -4.34
N VAL A 175 -20.99 -4.62 -3.38
CA VAL A 175 -22.46 -4.65 -3.26
C VAL A 175 -22.85 -3.87 -2.02
N ASP A 176 -23.46 -2.72 -2.25
CA ASP A 176 -23.92 -1.83 -1.19
C ASP A 176 -25.32 -2.24 -0.71
N LEU A 177 -25.39 -2.78 0.49
CA LEU A 177 -26.63 -3.28 1.10
C LEU A 177 -27.65 -2.17 1.39
N ASP A 178 -27.22 -0.92 1.44
CA ASP A 178 -28.10 0.22 1.72
C ASP A 178 -28.91 0.63 0.47
N SER A 179 -28.40 0.33 -0.72
CA SER A 179 -29.01 0.75 -2.00
C SER A 179 -29.59 -0.41 -2.83
N ASP A 180 -29.11 -1.63 -2.62
CA ASP A 180 -29.48 -2.79 -3.43
C ASP A 180 -30.47 -3.72 -2.71
N LYS A 181 -31.75 -3.60 -3.08
CA LYS A 181 -32.83 -4.42 -2.50
C LYS A 181 -32.74 -5.92 -2.86
N THR A 182 -32.01 -6.27 -3.93
CA THR A 182 -31.82 -7.68 -4.34
C THR A 182 -30.78 -8.39 -3.47
N SER A 183 -30.00 -7.63 -2.72
CA SER A 183 -28.97 -8.14 -1.81
C SER A 183 -29.56 -8.86 -0.60
N GLN A 184 -30.80 -8.55 -0.21
CA GLN A 184 -31.46 -9.23 0.90
C GLN A 184 -31.65 -10.71 0.60
N ASP A 185 -32.05 -11.05 -0.64
CA ASP A 185 -32.23 -12.45 -1.08
C ASP A 185 -30.91 -13.25 -1.00
N LEU A 186 -29.77 -12.56 -1.25
CA LEU A 186 -28.45 -13.18 -1.11
C LEU A 186 -28.08 -13.40 0.35
N LEU A 187 -28.35 -12.45 1.23
CA LEU A 187 -28.10 -12.58 2.67
C LEU A 187 -28.92 -13.73 3.25
N ASP A 188 -30.20 -13.82 2.89
CA ASP A 188 -31.12 -14.88 3.33
C ASP A 188 -30.67 -16.26 2.80
N ARG A 189 -30.28 -16.33 1.53
CA ARG A 189 -29.78 -17.57 0.91
C ARG A 189 -28.52 -18.12 1.59
N PHE A 190 -27.63 -17.23 2.05
CA PHE A 190 -26.41 -17.59 2.78
C PHE A 190 -26.59 -17.61 4.30
N GLN A 191 -27.81 -17.38 4.79
CA GLN A 191 -28.15 -17.33 6.24
C GLN A 191 -27.27 -16.36 7.03
N ILE A 192 -27.02 -15.17 6.46
CA ILE A 192 -26.14 -14.16 7.03
C ILE A 192 -26.95 -13.23 7.96
N LYS A 193 -26.51 -13.11 9.20
CA LYS A 193 -27.10 -12.20 10.17
C LYS A 193 -26.56 -10.77 9.99
N PRO A 194 -27.31 -9.72 10.33
CA PRO A 194 -26.84 -8.34 10.28
C PRO A 194 -25.54 -8.08 11.04
N THR A 195 -25.31 -8.83 12.13
CA THR A 195 -24.08 -8.76 12.94
C THR A 195 -22.85 -9.39 12.29
N GLU A 196 -23.03 -10.12 11.19
CA GLU A 196 -21.98 -10.80 10.44
C GLU A 196 -21.55 -10.03 9.19
N ILE A 197 -22.12 -8.84 8.99
CA ILE A 197 -21.78 -7.91 7.90
C ILE A 197 -20.54 -7.07 8.30
N PRO A 198 -19.60 -6.81 7.38
CA PRO A 198 -19.59 -7.13 5.95
C PRO A 198 -19.29 -8.59 5.63
N VAL A 199 -19.84 -9.05 4.52
CA VAL A 199 -19.56 -10.39 4.00
C VAL A 199 -18.66 -10.29 2.77
N LEU A 200 -17.69 -11.18 2.70
CA LEU A 200 -16.77 -11.25 1.60
C LEU A 200 -16.80 -12.65 0.99
N ILE A 201 -17.07 -12.72 -0.30
CA ILE A 201 -17.09 -13.98 -1.05
C ILE A 201 -15.81 -14.05 -1.89
N CYS A 202 -14.92 -14.97 -1.55
CA CYS A 202 -13.68 -15.21 -2.27
C CYS A 202 -13.83 -16.38 -3.23
N ASN A 203 -13.38 -16.21 -4.48
CA ASN A 203 -13.33 -17.27 -5.51
C ASN A 203 -14.67 -17.97 -5.72
N GLY A 204 -15.79 -17.30 -5.46
CA GLY A 204 -17.14 -17.85 -5.60
C GLY A 204 -17.48 -19.02 -4.68
N ARG A 205 -16.61 -19.37 -3.72
CA ARG A 205 -16.75 -20.56 -2.85
C ARG A 205 -16.60 -20.28 -1.37
N THR A 206 -15.63 -19.46 -0.99
CA THR A 206 -15.34 -19.18 0.41
C THR A 206 -16.08 -17.93 0.85
N VAL A 207 -16.95 -18.06 1.84
CA VAL A 207 -17.71 -16.97 2.43
C VAL A 207 -17.07 -16.61 3.76
N LEU A 208 -16.53 -15.40 3.86
CA LEU A 208 -15.97 -14.83 5.08
C LEU A 208 -16.97 -13.81 5.65
N ARG A 209 -17.21 -13.88 6.96
CA ARG A 209 -18.17 -13.05 7.69
C ARG A 209 -17.40 -12.11 8.59
N ASN A 210 -17.48 -10.83 8.31
CA ASN A 210 -16.69 -9.78 8.94
C ASN A 210 -15.21 -10.17 9.18
N PRO A 211 -14.47 -10.56 8.11
CA PRO A 211 -13.12 -11.06 8.28
C PRO A 211 -12.15 -9.95 8.73
N SER A 212 -11.10 -10.33 9.43
CA SER A 212 -9.91 -9.51 9.61
C SER A 212 -9.17 -9.33 8.29
N ASN A 213 -8.28 -8.32 8.20
CA ASN A 213 -7.43 -8.14 7.03
C ASN A 213 -6.52 -9.36 6.78
N ARG A 214 -6.13 -10.08 7.85
CA ARG A 214 -5.35 -11.32 7.75
C ARG A 214 -6.15 -12.43 7.07
N GLU A 215 -7.36 -12.74 7.56
CA GLU A 215 -8.21 -13.77 6.97
C GLU A 215 -8.50 -13.48 5.50
N LEU A 216 -8.65 -12.19 5.18
CA LEU A 216 -8.79 -11.74 3.80
C LEU A 216 -7.50 -11.99 3.00
N ALA A 217 -6.33 -11.58 3.51
CA ALA A 217 -5.03 -11.79 2.86
C ALA A 217 -4.74 -13.28 2.62
N ASP A 218 -5.05 -14.13 3.58
CA ASP A 218 -4.89 -15.60 3.48
C ASP A 218 -5.85 -16.18 2.44
N CYS A 219 -7.12 -15.75 2.41
CA CYS A 219 -8.09 -16.16 1.39
C CYS A 219 -7.63 -15.78 -0.02
N LEU A 220 -7.03 -14.60 -0.18
CA LEU A 220 -6.49 -14.12 -1.44
C LEU A 220 -5.14 -14.74 -1.80
N GLY A 221 -4.48 -15.41 -0.85
CA GLY A 221 -3.19 -16.07 -1.04
C GLY A 221 -2.02 -15.10 -1.15
N PHE A 222 -2.11 -13.90 -0.55
CA PHE A 222 -1.03 -12.91 -0.59
C PHE A 222 0.28 -13.41 0.00
N ASN A 223 0.21 -14.29 1.01
CA ASN A 223 1.36 -14.80 1.76
C ASN A 223 1.75 -16.24 1.39
N ALA A 224 1.11 -16.84 0.37
CA ALA A 224 1.21 -18.28 0.09
C ALA A 224 2.64 -18.76 -0.27
N ASN A 225 3.49 -17.89 -0.81
CA ASN A 225 4.83 -18.24 -1.31
C ASN A 225 5.97 -17.79 -0.37
N ILE A 226 5.67 -17.55 0.91
CA ILE A 226 6.68 -17.10 1.87
C ILE A 226 7.14 -18.27 2.71
N ASP A 227 8.42 -18.65 2.56
CA ASP A 227 9.08 -19.63 3.42
C ASP A 227 9.52 -18.96 4.73
N ASN A 228 8.95 -19.42 5.84
CA ASN A 228 9.22 -18.90 7.17
C ASN A 228 10.50 -19.47 7.80
N VAL A 229 11.08 -20.54 7.24
CA VAL A 229 12.28 -21.19 7.78
C VAL A 229 13.56 -20.60 7.18
N GLN A 230 13.46 -19.94 6.04
CA GLN A 230 14.60 -19.40 5.30
C GLN A 230 15.27 -18.23 6.06
N LEU A 231 16.60 -18.31 6.28
CA LEU A 231 17.39 -17.16 6.74
C LEU A 231 17.48 -16.13 5.61
N ARG A 232 16.92 -14.94 5.81
CA ARG A 232 16.95 -13.84 4.85
C ARG A 232 18.23 -13.01 4.99
N ASP A 233 18.70 -12.43 3.91
CA ASP A 233 19.76 -11.41 3.99
C ASP A 233 19.22 -10.16 4.68
N LEU A 234 18.00 -9.74 4.34
CA LEU A 234 17.37 -8.55 4.87
C LEU A 234 15.87 -8.74 5.11
N ILE A 235 15.41 -8.44 6.33
CA ILE A 235 13.99 -8.23 6.61
C ILE A 235 13.74 -6.73 6.84
N ILE A 236 12.75 -6.20 6.13
CA ILE A 236 12.29 -4.81 6.25
C ILE A 236 10.94 -4.82 6.95
N VAL A 237 10.84 -4.17 8.10
CA VAL A 237 9.60 -4.05 8.87
C VAL A 237 8.93 -2.72 8.55
N GLY A 238 7.85 -2.78 7.76
CA GLY A 238 7.09 -1.65 7.25
C GLY A 238 7.27 -1.41 5.75
N GLY A 239 6.16 -1.43 5.02
CA GLY A 239 6.07 -1.22 3.57
C GLY A 239 5.73 0.22 3.17
N GLY A 240 6.09 1.22 3.99
CA GLY A 240 5.98 2.64 3.65
C GLY A 240 7.03 3.08 2.61
N PRO A 241 7.10 4.38 2.24
CA PRO A 241 8.03 4.87 1.22
C PRO A 241 9.50 4.51 1.49
N SER A 242 9.94 4.59 2.74
CA SER A 242 11.32 4.22 3.12
C SER A 242 11.58 2.71 3.02
N GLY A 243 10.63 1.88 3.47
CA GLY A 243 10.75 0.43 3.39
C GLY A 243 10.67 -0.07 1.94
N LEU A 244 9.78 0.49 1.12
CA LEU A 244 9.69 0.16 -0.30
C LEU A 244 10.95 0.58 -1.07
N ALA A 245 11.52 1.77 -0.78
CA ALA A 245 12.79 2.19 -1.36
C ALA A 245 13.92 1.23 -0.97
N ALA A 246 14.05 0.90 0.31
CA ALA A 246 15.02 -0.08 0.77
C ALA A 246 14.84 -1.45 0.08
N ALA A 247 13.59 -1.91 -0.10
CA ALA A 247 13.30 -3.17 -0.79
C ALA A 247 13.70 -3.15 -2.26
N VAL A 248 13.41 -2.05 -2.98
CA VAL A 248 13.81 -1.87 -4.39
C VAL A 248 15.31 -1.95 -4.53
N TYR A 249 16.06 -1.14 -3.77
CA TYR A 249 17.51 -1.09 -3.90
C TYR A 249 18.16 -2.40 -3.43
N ALA A 250 17.78 -2.93 -2.26
CA ALA A 250 18.38 -4.16 -1.73
C ALA A 250 18.15 -5.37 -2.66
N ALA A 251 16.93 -5.55 -3.17
CA ALA A 251 16.63 -6.63 -4.11
C ALA A 251 17.31 -6.43 -5.46
N SER A 252 17.40 -5.18 -5.96
CA SER A 252 18.12 -4.89 -7.22
C SER A 252 19.63 -5.12 -7.12
N GLU A 253 20.18 -5.07 -5.90
CA GLU A 253 21.60 -5.35 -5.60
C GLU A 253 21.83 -6.80 -5.16
N GLY A 254 20.82 -7.68 -5.30
CA GLY A 254 20.94 -9.13 -5.17
C GLY A 254 20.72 -9.71 -3.77
N LEU A 255 20.25 -8.91 -2.81
CA LEU A 255 19.90 -9.43 -1.47
C LEU A 255 18.55 -10.16 -1.51
N ASP A 256 18.42 -11.25 -0.72
CA ASP A 256 17.14 -11.89 -0.44
C ASP A 256 16.34 -11.05 0.57
N VAL A 257 15.32 -10.35 0.07
CA VAL A 257 14.57 -9.34 0.81
C VAL A 257 13.14 -9.80 1.09
N LEU A 258 12.74 -9.69 2.36
CA LEU A 258 11.34 -9.82 2.79
C LEU A 258 10.87 -8.52 3.44
N VAL A 259 9.78 -7.96 2.94
CA VAL A 259 9.08 -6.82 3.55
C VAL A 259 7.87 -7.34 4.34
N ILE A 260 7.72 -6.92 5.59
CA ILE A 260 6.56 -7.24 6.44
C ILE A 260 5.72 -5.96 6.58
N GLU A 261 4.44 -6.04 6.20
CA GLU A 261 3.52 -4.92 6.24
C GLU A 261 2.21 -5.30 6.96
N ILE A 262 1.81 -4.49 7.92
CA ILE A 262 0.65 -4.76 8.79
C ILE A 262 -0.70 -4.54 8.09
N GLU A 263 -0.75 -3.63 7.12
CA GLU A 263 -1.99 -3.25 6.43
C GLU A 263 -1.84 -3.38 4.91
N SER A 264 -1.28 -2.34 4.32
CA SER A 264 -1.11 -2.25 2.87
C SER A 264 0.14 -1.44 2.56
N PRO A 265 0.93 -1.84 1.56
CA PRO A 265 2.11 -1.10 1.17
C PRO A 265 1.80 0.34 0.76
N GLY A 266 2.80 1.22 0.95
CA GLY A 266 2.67 2.66 0.73
C GLY A 266 2.58 3.46 2.03
N GLY A 267 2.25 2.80 3.17
CA GLY A 267 2.16 3.43 4.49
C GLY A 267 1.24 4.65 4.48
N GLN A 268 1.56 5.66 5.28
CA GLN A 268 0.82 6.93 5.35
C GLN A 268 0.80 7.70 4.02
N ALA A 269 1.89 7.65 3.25
CA ALA A 269 1.94 8.30 1.94
C ALA A 269 0.97 7.66 0.94
N GLY A 270 0.74 6.33 1.03
CA GLY A 270 -0.19 5.61 0.18
C GLY A 270 -1.64 6.06 0.31
N SER A 271 -2.04 6.63 1.44
CA SER A 271 -3.38 7.19 1.66
C SER A 271 -3.50 8.68 1.25
N SER A 272 -2.41 9.33 0.81
CA SER A 272 -2.47 10.71 0.35
C SER A 272 -3.16 10.81 -1.01
N SER A 273 -4.17 11.64 -1.13
CA SER A 273 -4.91 11.87 -2.38
C SER A 273 -4.00 12.42 -3.48
N LYS A 274 -3.08 13.33 -3.13
CA LYS A 274 -2.12 13.93 -4.05
C LYS A 274 -0.83 14.35 -3.34
N ILE A 275 0.31 13.93 -3.87
CA ILE A 275 1.65 14.35 -3.46
C ILE A 275 2.18 15.28 -4.55
N GLU A 276 2.22 16.60 -4.29
CA GLU A 276 2.57 17.62 -5.28
C GLU A 276 4.04 17.99 -5.27
N ASN A 277 4.76 17.69 -4.19
CA ASN A 277 6.16 18.08 -3.98
C ASN A 277 7.14 16.90 -4.07
N TYR A 278 6.75 15.81 -4.75
CA TYR A 278 7.67 14.73 -5.05
C TYR A 278 8.34 14.98 -6.40
N LEU A 279 9.67 14.97 -6.40
CA LEU A 279 10.47 15.28 -7.59
C LEU A 279 10.15 14.34 -8.77
N GLY A 280 9.99 14.92 -9.98
CA GLY A 280 9.68 14.18 -11.20
C GLY A 280 8.20 14.11 -11.55
N PHE A 281 7.31 14.63 -10.70
CA PHE A 281 5.86 14.65 -10.91
C PHE A 281 5.31 16.10 -10.92
N PRO A 282 5.45 16.82 -12.04
CA PRO A 282 5.09 18.25 -12.10
C PRO A 282 3.59 18.51 -11.88
N THR A 283 2.74 17.53 -12.17
CA THR A 283 1.29 17.58 -11.92
C THR A 283 0.88 16.97 -10.58
N GLY A 284 1.85 16.48 -9.78
CA GLY A 284 1.63 15.66 -8.61
C GLY A 284 1.31 14.19 -8.98
N VAL A 285 1.31 13.33 -7.99
CA VAL A 285 0.98 11.90 -8.09
C VAL A 285 0.14 11.50 -6.88
N SER A 286 -0.83 10.61 -7.04
CA SER A 286 -1.53 10.06 -5.87
C SER A 286 -0.60 9.16 -5.06
N GLY A 287 -0.78 9.14 -3.73
CA GLY A 287 0.01 8.26 -2.87
C GLY A 287 -0.15 6.79 -3.25
N GLN A 288 -1.35 6.37 -3.62
CA GLN A 288 -1.65 5.02 -4.07
C GLN A 288 -0.92 4.66 -5.38
N GLU A 289 -0.89 5.56 -6.35
CA GLU A 289 -0.18 5.33 -7.60
C GLU A 289 1.33 5.21 -7.36
N LEU A 290 1.90 6.09 -6.54
CA LEU A 290 3.32 6.05 -6.18
C LEU A 290 3.66 4.73 -5.46
N ALA A 291 2.83 4.31 -4.49
CA ALA A 291 2.99 3.05 -3.77
C ALA A 291 2.90 1.84 -4.71
N SER A 292 1.89 1.80 -5.60
CA SER A 292 1.72 0.70 -6.56
C SER A 292 2.92 0.55 -7.50
N ARG A 293 3.49 1.67 -7.96
CA ARG A 293 4.72 1.66 -8.79
C ARG A 293 5.91 1.12 -8.00
N ALA A 294 6.09 1.55 -6.74
CA ALA A 294 7.18 1.09 -5.89
C ALA A 294 7.08 -0.40 -5.55
N ILE A 295 5.87 -0.90 -5.25
CA ILE A 295 5.62 -2.33 -5.01
C ILE A 295 5.99 -3.15 -6.25
N THR A 296 5.48 -2.75 -7.41
CA THR A 296 5.79 -3.40 -8.69
C THR A 296 7.29 -3.44 -8.94
N GLN A 297 7.98 -2.33 -8.64
CA GLN A 297 9.43 -2.23 -8.81
C GLN A 297 10.18 -3.15 -7.85
N ALA A 298 9.81 -3.21 -6.58
CA ALA A 298 10.41 -4.10 -5.59
C ALA A 298 10.22 -5.58 -5.98
N GLN A 299 9.00 -5.97 -6.36
CA GLN A 299 8.67 -7.32 -6.81
C GLN A 299 9.38 -7.71 -8.11
N LYS A 300 9.56 -6.76 -9.04
CA LYS A 300 10.35 -6.97 -10.26
C LYS A 300 11.77 -7.46 -9.94
N PHE A 301 12.39 -6.93 -8.91
CA PHE A 301 13.73 -7.32 -8.47
C PHE A 301 13.75 -8.53 -7.53
N GLY A 302 12.59 -9.11 -7.21
CA GLY A 302 12.46 -10.34 -6.42
C GLY A 302 12.21 -10.14 -4.93
N ALA A 303 11.99 -8.90 -4.45
CA ALA A 303 11.58 -8.67 -3.08
C ALA A 303 10.22 -9.36 -2.81
N LYS A 304 10.13 -10.09 -1.70
CA LYS A 304 8.89 -10.71 -1.24
C LYS A 304 8.18 -9.79 -0.24
N MET A 305 6.85 -9.85 -0.21
CA MET A 305 6.02 -9.03 0.68
C MET A 305 5.08 -9.93 1.48
N MET A 306 5.14 -9.80 2.79
CA MET A 306 4.22 -10.42 3.74
C MET A 306 3.21 -9.36 4.21
N LEU A 307 1.95 -9.56 3.90
CA LEU A 307 0.87 -8.59 4.15
C LEU A 307 -0.03 -9.02 5.30
N ALA A 308 -0.61 -8.04 5.98
CA ALA A 308 -1.53 -8.22 7.11
C ALA A 308 -0.92 -9.02 8.27
N HIS A 309 0.39 -8.88 8.48
CA HIS A 309 1.12 -9.41 9.63
C HIS A 309 1.78 -8.30 10.43
N SER A 310 1.63 -8.37 11.74
CA SER A 310 2.24 -7.45 12.69
C SER A 310 3.47 -8.08 13.33
N VAL A 311 4.55 -7.32 13.40
CA VAL A 311 5.72 -7.70 14.19
C VAL A 311 5.45 -7.31 15.64
N VAL A 312 5.59 -8.27 16.55
CA VAL A 312 5.31 -8.08 17.99
C VAL A 312 6.56 -8.05 18.85
N ARG A 313 7.69 -8.56 18.35
CA ARG A 313 8.97 -8.56 19.07
C ARG A 313 10.16 -8.76 18.13
N LEU A 314 11.26 -8.09 18.44
CA LEU A 314 12.60 -8.38 17.93
C LEU A 314 13.40 -9.12 19.00
N ASN A 315 13.91 -10.31 18.71
CA ASN A 315 14.87 -11.01 19.54
C ASN A 315 16.29 -10.56 19.17
N CYS A 316 16.90 -9.76 20.04
CA CYS A 316 18.17 -9.09 19.78
C CYS A 316 19.42 -9.82 20.33
N ASN A 317 19.25 -10.99 20.98
CA ASN A 317 20.34 -11.73 21.63
C ASN A 317 20.84 -12.94 20.81
N HIS A 318 20.48 -13.06 19.56
CA HIS A 318 20.81 -14.17 18.67
C HIS A 318 21.92 -13.80 17.67
N PRO A 319 22.70 -14.77 17.16
CA PRO A 319 23.69 -14.50 16.08
C PRO A 319 23.05 -13.97 14.79
N SER A 320 21.81 -14.39 14.49
CA SER A 320 20.90 -13.77 13.51
C SER A 320 19.71 -13.14 14.24
N TYR A 321 19.16 -12.05 13.70
CA TYR A 321 17.97 -11.42 14.26
C TYR A 321 16.75 -12.25 14.00
N GLU A 322 15.92 -12.45 15.03
CA GLU A 322 14.66 -13.16 14.92
C GLU A 322 13.50 -12.17 15.13
N ILE A 323 12.61 -12.13 14.16
CA ILE A 323 11.43 -11.26 14.14
C ILE A 323 10.20 -12.12 14.42
N VAL A 324 9.53 -11.87 15.56
CA VAL A 324 8.34 -12.61 15.98
C VAL A 324 7.09 -11.89 15.49
N LEU A 325 6.24 -12.64 14.80
CA LEU A 325 4.95 -12.14 14.28
C LEU A 325 3.82 -12.36 15.29
N ASP A 326 2.70 -11.68 15.07
CA ASP A 326 1.49 -11.73 15.88
C ASP A 326 0.80 -13.11 15.88
N ASN A 327 1.09 -13.98 14.90
CA ASN A 327 0.64 -15.38 14.88
C ASN A 327 1.59 -16.34 15.62
N GLY A 328 2.64 -15.81 16.26
CA GLY A 328 3.65 -16.59 16.98
C GLY A 328 4.75 -17.19 16.11
N SER A 329 4.69 -17.06 14.78
CA SER A 329 5.80 -17.49 13.91
C SER A 329 6.99 -16.54 14.03
N ALA A 330 8.18 -17.07 13.79
CA ALA A 330 9.43 -16.33 13.85
C ALA A 330 10.15 -16.40 12.50
N LEU A 331 10.74 -15.28 12.10
CA LEU A 331 11.50 -15.12 10.86
C LEU A 331 12.92 -14.69 11.17
N SER A 332 13.90 -15.30 10.51
CA SER A 332 15.32 -15.03 10.74
C SER A 332 15.94 -14.18 9.65
N ALA A 333 16.76 -13.18 10.06
CA ALA A 333 17.46 -12.31 9.13
C ALA A 333 18.91 -12.03 9.57
N ARG A 334 19.80 -11.81 8.60
CA ARG A 334 21.18 -11.35 8.81
C ARG A 334 21.22 -9.86 9.17
N ALA A 335 20.32 -9.08 8.56
CA ALA A 335 20.13 -7.65 8.84
C ALA A 335 18.64 -7.29 8.89
N VAL A 336 18.31 -6.21 9.60
CA VAL A 336 16.95 -5.71 9.76
C VAL A 336 16.89 -4.21 9.46
N VAL A 337 15.90 -3.78 8.67
CA VAL A 337 15.57 -2.36 8.49
C VAL A 337 14.20 -2.09 9.11
N ILE A 338 14.16 -1.20 10.09
CA ILE A 338 12.95 -0.76 10.76
C ILE A 338 12.42 0.46 10.01
N ALA A 339 11.30 0.29 9.33
CA ALA A 339 10.64 1.31 8.49
C ALA A 339 9.15 1.46 8.87
N THR A 340 8.82 1.20 10.16
CA THR A 340 7.43 1.15 10.67
C THR A 340 6.73 2.50 10.69
N GLY A 341 7.45 3.58 10.39
CA GLY A 341 6.90 4.91 10.29
C GLY A 341 6.34 5.44 11.61
N ALA A 342 5.35 6.30 11.51
CA ALA A 342 4.66 6.87 12.65
C ALA A 342 3.15 6.88 12.39
N GLN A 343 2.36 6.70 13.43
CA GLN A 343 0.89 6.75 13.35
C GLN A 343 0.36 8.09 13.86
N TYR A 344 -0.76 8.53 13.33
CA TYR A 344 -1.40 9.75 13.81
C TYR A 344 -1.78 9.63 15.29
N LYS A 345 -1.52 10.70 16.04
CA LYS A 345 -1.93 10.79 17.43
C LYS A 345 -3.45 10.88 17.50
N LYS A 346 -4.02 10.06 18.38
CA LYS A 346 -5.43 10.16 18.74
C LYS A 346 -5.54 11.20 19.86
N PRO A 347 -6.19 12.35 19.61
CA PRO A 347 -6.42 13.34 20.67
C PRO A 347 -7.39 12.78 21.70
N ASP A 348 -7.27 13.27 22.92
CA ASP A 348 -8.19 12.93 23.99
C ASP A 348 -9.50 13.76 23.85
N ILE A 349 -10.41 13.22 23.05
CA ILE A 349 -11.72 13.81 22.78
C ILE A 349 -12.79 12.85 23.30
N ALA A 350 -13.77 13.37 24.03
CA ALA A 350 -14.90 12.58 24.51
C ALA A 350 -15.62 11.86 23.35
N ASN A 351 -15.85 10.57 23.51
CA ASN A 351 -16.50 9.68 22.53
C ASN A 351 -15.72 9.43 21.22
N LEU A 352 -14.45 9.85 21.11
CA LEU A 352 -13.65 9.66 19.88
C LEU A 352 -13.69 8.23 19.36
N LYS A 353 -13.44 7.26 20.26
CA LYS A 353 -13.39 5.83 19.91
C LYS A 353 -14.73 5.29 19.38
N LYS A 354 -15.86 5.86 19.82
CA LYS A 354 -17.21 5.46 19.37
C LYS A 354 -17.41 5.75 17.88
N PHE A 355 -16.84 6.86 17.39
CA PHE A 355 -17.08 7.35 16.04
C PHE A 355 -15.91 7.09 15.07
N GLU A 356 -14.85 6.38 15.49
CA GLU A 356 -13.77 5.95 14.58
C GLU A 356 -14.33 5.08 13.45
N GLY A 357 -14.14 5.50 12.19
CA GLY A 357 -14.71 4.87 11.00
C GLY A 357 -16.21 5.13 10.80
N GLN A 358 -16.86 5.83 11.72
CA GLN A 358 -18.30 6.20 11.68
C GLN A 358 -18.48 7.71 11.77
N GLY A 359 -17.64 8.45 11.06
CA GLY A 359 -17.60 9.90 11.03
C GLY A 359 -16.27 10.50 11.48
N VAL A 360 -15.37 9.72 12.13
CA VAL A 360 -14.03 10.17 12.48
C VAL A 360 -13.00 9.37 11.68
N TYR A 361 -12.11 10.07 10.96
CA TYR A 361 -11.12 9.52 10.06
C TYR A 361 -9.73 10.08 10.36
N TYR A 362 -8.67 9.30 10.05
CA TYR A 362 -7.27 9.70 10.23
C TYR A 362 -6.52 9.88 8.89
N GLY A 363 -7.25 9.90 7.79
CA GLY A 363 -6.77 10.14 6.44
C GLY A 363 -7.88 10.72 5.58
N ALA A 364 -7.55 11.46 4.54
CA ALA A 364 -8.51 11.96 3.55
C ALA A 364 -8.20 11.30 2.20
N THR A 365 -8.84 10.17 1.92
CA THR A 365 -8.72 9.45 0.65
C THR A 365 -9.94 9.70 -0.23
N HIS A 366 -9.89 9.18 -1.46
CA HIS A 366 -11.04 9.26 -2.36
C HIS A 366 -12.28 8.53 -1.80
N ILE A 367 -12.07 7.54 -0.93
CA ILE A 367 -13.15 6.76 -0.31
C ILE A 367 -13.95 7.64 0.66
N GLU A 368 -13.25 8.30 1.60
CA GLU A 368 -13.91 9.18 2.58
C GLU A 368 -14.51 10.42 1.90
N SER A 369 -13.88 10.96 0.85
CA SER A 369 -14.42 12.11 0.11
C SER A 369 -15.74 11.81 -0.58
N GLN A 370 -15.97 10.56 -1.01
CA GLN A 370 -17.26 10.13 -1.57
C GLN A 370 -18.37 10.03 -0.52
N VAL A 371 -18.00 9.72 0.74
CA VAL A 371 -18.98 9.59 1.85
C VAL A 371 -19.44 10.96 2.34
N CYS A 372 -18.58 11.99 2.28
CA CYS A 372 -18.86 13.34 2.77
C CYS A 372 -19.18 14.37 1.68
N GLY A 373 -19.58 13.91 0.49
CA GLY A 373 -19.97 14.81 -0.61
C GLY A 373 -21.14 15.72 -0.24
N ASP A 374 -21.02 17.03 -0.58
CA ASP A 374 -22.01 18.09 -0.29
C ASP A 374 -22.32 18.33 1.20
N GLU A 375 -21.52 17.78 2.13
CA GLU A 375 -21.63 18.01 3.56
C GLU A 375 -20.51 18.93 4.09
N ASP A 376 -20.72 19.54 5.26
CA ASP A 376 -19.68 20.25 5.98
C ASP A 376 -18.77 19.24 6.67
N VAL A 377 -17.47 19.47 6.61
CA VAL A 377 -16.47 18.61 7.23
C VAL A 377 -15.51 19.38 8.11
N VAL A 378 -14.96 18.71 9.11
CA VAL A 378 -13.92 19.27 9.99
C VAL A 378 -12.58 18.61 9.67
N VAL A 379 -11.52 19.42 9.51
CA VAL A 379 -10.14 18.97 9.48
C VAL A 379 -9.39 19.52 10.70
N VAL A 380 -8.87 18.62 11.53
CA VAL A 380 -8.13 18.99 12.75
C VAL A 380 -6.62 18.90 12.48
N GLY A 381 -5.93 20.01 12.60
CA GLY A 381 -4.48 20.08 12.45
C GLY A 381 -3.99 21.34 11.72
N GLY A 382 -2.71 21.68 11.90
CA GLY A 382 -2.08 22.84 11.28
C GLY A 382 -0.84 22.52 10.41
N GLY A 383 -0.54 21.24 10.18
CA GLY A 383 0.60 20.81 9.36
C GLY A 383 0.26 20.55 7.89
N ASN A 384 1.27 20.19 7.09
CA ASN A 384 1.11 19.91 5.66
C ASN A 384 0.03 18.86 5.36
N SER A 385 -0.06 17.79 6.16
CA SER A 385 -1.08 16.74 5.96
C SER A 385 -2.50 17.29 6.13
N ALA A 386 -2.73 18.14 7.12
CA ALA A 386 -4.02 18.80 7.34
C ALA A 386 -4.36 19.77 6.19
N GLY A 387 -3.38 20.54 5.73
CA GLY A 387 -3.56 21.46 4.59
C GLY A 387 -3.88 20.72 3.29
N GLN A 388 -3.20 19.62 3.00
CA GLN A 388 -3.48 18.77 1.84
C GLN A 388 -4.88 18.15 1.93
N ALA A 389 -5.27 17.64 3.10
CA ALA A 389 -6.60 17.10 3.34
C ALA A 389 -7.69 18.16 3.13
N ALA A 390 -7.51 19.36 3.68
CA ALA A 390 -8.48 20.44 3.56
C ALA A 390 -8.68 20.87 2.09
N VAL A 391 -7.59 21.05 1.34
CA VAL A 391 -7.66 21.39 -0.10
C VAL A 391 -8.28 20.25 -0.92
N PHE A 392 -8.02 19.01 -0.58
CA PHE A 392 -8.62 17.86 -1.28
C PHE A 392 -10.12 17.75 -1.00
N LEU A 393 -10.52 17.80 0.25
CA LEU A 393 -11.93 17.67 0.65
C LEU A 393 -12.78 18.85 0.15
N SER A 394 -12.22 20.04 0.03
CA SER A 394 -12.93 21.20 -0.50
C SER A 394 -13.39 21.07 -1.96
N GLN A 395 -12.95 20.03 -2.67
CA GLN A 395 -13.41 19.72 -4.04
C GLN A 395 -14.78 19.03 -4.07
N THR A 396 -15.20 18.39 -2.97
CA THR A 396 -16.43 17.60 -2.87
C THR A 396 -17.30 17.99 -1.70
N ALA A 397 -16.73 18.45 -0.59
CA ALA A 397 -17.47 18.93 0.56
C ALA A 397 -18.09 20.30 0.28
N ARG A 398 -19.24 20.57 0.92
CA ARG A 398 -19.88 21.89 0.89
C ARG A 398 -18.99 22.95 1.54
N LYS A 399 -18.42 22.63 2.70
CA LYS A 399 -17.46 23.47 3.42
C LYS A 399 -16.50 22.66 4.26
N VAL A 400 -15.25 23.10 4.34
CA VAL A 400 -14.20 22.52 5.19
C VAL A 400 -13.87 23.48 6.32
N HIS A 401 -14.16 23.09 7.57
CA HIS A 401 -13.75 23.81 8.77
C HIS A 401 -12.40 23.30 9.25
N MET A 402 -11.35 24.08 9.09
CA MET A 402 -10.01 23.67 9.50
C MET A 402 -9.70 24.21 10.90
N LEU A 403 -9.66 23.30 11.90
CA LEU A 403 -9.39 23.65 13.30
C LEU A 403 -7.90 23.56 13.60
N VAL A 404 -7.31 24.69 13.95
CA VAL A 404 -5.88 24.84 14.19
C VAL A 404 -5.63 25.25 15.64
N ARG A 405 -4.93 24.39 16.39
CA ARG A 405 -4.63 24.63 17.82
C ARG A 405 -3.74 25.86 18.04
N SER A 406 -2.81 26.13 17.12
CA SER A 406 -1.92 27.31 17.15
C SER A 406 -2.60 28.57 16.64
N GLY A 407 -1.93 29.73 16.82
CA GLY A 407 -2.39 31.01 16.29
C GLY A 407 -2.09 31.25 14.81
N GLY A 408 -1.54 30.25 14.08
CA GLY A 408 -1.19 30.35 12.69
C GLY A 408 -0.69 29.05 12.07
N LEU A 409 -0.45 29.04 10.77
CA LEU A 409 -0.01 27.88 10.00
C LEU A 409 1.48 27.92 9.63
N ALA A 410 2.11 29.09 9.72
CA ALA A 410 3.45 29.33 9.15
C ALA A 410 4.57 28.47 9.75
N GLU A 411 4.42 28.02 11.00
CA GLU A 411 5.43 27.21 11.69
C GLU A 411 5.46 25.74 11.25
N SER A 412 4.34 25.22 10.70
CA SER A 412 4.15 23.81 10.47
C SER A 412 3.66 23.44 9.07
N MET A 413 3.32 24.46 8.24
CA MET A 413 2.77 24.26 6.90
C MET A 413 3.60 25.00 5.84
N SER A 414 3.74 24.39 4.67
CA SER A 414 4.44 24.99 3.54
C SER A 414 3.68 26.20 2.98
N ARG A 415 4.43 27.21 2.56
CA ARG A 415 3.89 28.49 2.10
C ARG A 415 2.88 28.37 0.95
N TYR A 416 3.13 27.46 0.01
CA TYR A 416 2.21 27.24 -1.11
C TYR A 416 0.85 26.68 -0.66
N LEU A 417 0.82 25.80 0.36
CA LEU A 417 -0.44 25.28 0.93
C LEU A 417 -1.21 26.35 1.68
N ILE A 418 -0.51 27.17 2.47
CA ILE A 418 -1.14 28.30 3.18
C ILE A 418 -1.82 29.24 2.17
N GLN A 419 -1.17 29.53 1.05
CA GLN A 419 -1.73 30.37 0.00
C GLN A 419 -2.95 29.70 -0.65
N ARG A 420 -2.87 28.41 -0.99
CA ARG A 420 -4.02 27.68 -1.56
C ARG A 420 -5.22 27.61 -0.63
N ILE A 421 -4.99 27.48 0.67
CA ILE A 421 -6.06 27.49 1.68
C ILE A 421 -6.68 28.90 1.77
N ALA A 422 -5.87 29.94 1.81
CA ALA A 422 -6.33 31.31 1.91
C ALA A 422 -7.15 31.78 0.68
N GLU A 423 -6.82 31.26 -0.51
CA GLU A 423 -7.51 31.58 -1.77
C GLU A 423 -8.76 30.69 -2.00
N ASN A 424 -9.00 29.67 -1.17
CA ASN A 424 -10.11 28.73 -1.35
C ASN A 424 -11.32 29.12 -0.50
N PRO A 425 -12.42 29.62 -1.08
CA PRO A 425 -13.63 30.03 -0.34
C PRO A 425 -14.38 28.87 0.33
N GLY A 426 -14.10 27.63 -0.09
CA GLY A 426 -14.65 26.43 0.53
C GLY A 426 -13.95 26.02 1.83
N ILE A 427 -12.85 26.71 2.24
CA ILE A 427 -12.12 26.40 3.46
C ILE A 427 -12.23 27.55 4.44
N GLU A 428 -12.65 27.25 5.67
CA GLU A 428 -12.72 28.20 6.78
C GLU A 428 -11.72 27.83 7.87
N LEU A 429 -10.85 28.77 8.23
CA LEU A 429 -9.81 28.59 9.24
C LEU A 429 -10.29 29.05 10.61
N HIS A 430 -10.18 28.15 11.60
CA HIS A 430 -10.48 28.42 13.02
C HIS A 430 -9.18 28.27 13.81
N TYR A 431 -8.53 29.37 14.15
CA TYR A 431 -7.31 29.37 14.95
C TYR A 431 -7.61 29.22 16.44
N LYS A 432 -6.65 28.67 17.21
CA LYS A 432 -6.77 28.40 18.64
C LYS A 432 -8.02 27.61 19.00
N THR A 433 -8.48 26.76 18.09
CA THR A 433 -9.73 26.01 18.21
C THR A 433 -9.46 24.53 18.35
N GLU A 434 -10.18 23.88 19.28
CA GLU A 434 -10.04 22.45 19.57
C GLU A 434 -11.42 21.80 19.73
N ILE A 435 -11.58 20.54 19.24
CA ILE A 435 -12.77 19.73 19.50
C ILE A 435 -12.80 19.33 20.98
N VAL A 436 -13.97 19.45 21.60
CA VAL A 436 -14.20 19.07 23.01
C VAL A 436 -15.11 17.85 23.13
N SER A 437 -16.08 17.66 22.24
CA SER A 437 -16.94 16.47 22.25
C SER A 437 -17.46 16.11 20.88
N LEU A 438 -17.80 14.83 20.75
CA LEU A 438 -18.43 14.23 19.59
C LEU A 438 -19.72 13.56 20.04
N GLU A 439 -20.81 13.78 19.30
CA GLU A 439 -22.14 13.28 19.65
C GLU A 439 -22.85 12.67 18.47
N GLY A 440 -23.69 11.67 18.72
CA GLY A 440 -24.47 10.94 17.76
C GLY A 440 -24.84 9.56 18.27
N ASP A 441 -25.66 8.83 17.53
CA ASP A 441 -26.09 7.49 17.91
C ASP A 441 -25.27 6.41 17.17
N ALA A 442 -25.67 5.99 16.01
CA ALA A 442 -24.93 4.99 15.20
C ALA A 442 -23.72 5.61 14.48
N HIS A 443 -23.75 6.88 14.16
CA HIS A 443 -22.67 7.64 13.54
C HIS A 443 -22.58 9.03 14.16
N LEU A 444 -21.48 9.73 13.84
CA LEU A 444 -21.30 11.11 14.26
C LEU A 444 -22.39 12.00 13.66
N GLU A 445 -22.99 12.85 14.49
CA GLU A 445 -24.04 13.80 14.10
C GLU A 445 -23.66 15.23 14.43
N ARG A 446 -22.97 15.44 15.57
CA ARG A 446 -22.60 16.77 16.05
C ARG A 446 -21.18 16.81 16.58
N VAL A 447 -20.53 17.94 16.35
CA VAL A 447 -19.17 18.24 16.81
C VAL A 447 -19.23 19.51 17.64
N SER A 448 -18.71 19.48 18.87
CA SER A 448 -18.52 20.66 19.67
C SER A 448 -17.05 21.05 19.69
N TRP A 449 -16.77 22.34 19.46
CA TRP A 449 -15.41 22.86 19.59
C TRP A 449 -15.40 24.15 20.44
N VAL A 450 -14.24 24.43 21.02
CA VAL A 450 -13.99 25.61 21.83
C VAL A 450 -12.94 26.51 21.15
N ASP A 451 -13.24 27.79 21.03
CA ASP A 451 -12.25 28.81 20.75
C ASP A 451 -11.50 29.15 22.05
N LYS A 452 -10.22 28.78 22.13
CA LYS A 452 -9.38 29.03 23.32
C LYS A 452 -9.03 30.51 23.52
N ALA A 453 -9.24 31.38 22.51
CA ALA A 453 -9.02 32.81 22.66
C ALA A 453 -10.19 33.49 23.38
N THR A 454 -11.42 33.07 23.11
CA THR A 454 -12.64 33.64 23.70
C THR A 454 -13.20 32.80 24.84
N GLY A 455 -12.87 31.48 24.88
CA GLY A 455 -13.47 30.50 25.77
C GLY A 455 -14.89 30.06 25.35
N GLU A 456 -15.38 30.53 24.21
CA GLU A 456 -16.70 30.18 23.69
C GLU A 456 -16.72 28.77 23.11
N THR A 457 -17.72 27.99 23.47
CA THR A 457 -17.97 26.66 22.90
C THR A 457 -19.18 26.71 21.98
N SER A 458 -19.06 26.19 20.80
CA SER A 458 -20.13 26.08 19.80
C SER A 458 -20.37 24.64 19.39
N VAL A 459 -21.63 24.31 19.06
CA VAL A 459 -22.06 22.98 18.59
C VAL A 459 -22.45 23.09 17.13
N HIS A 460 -21.95 22.15 16.33
CA HIS A 460 -22.14 22.14 14.87
C HIS A 460 -22.72 20.79 14.44
N GLU A 461 -23.68 20.80 13.53
CA GLU A 461 -24.25 19.62 12.90
C GLU A 461 -23.33 19.14 11.77
N ILE A 462 -22.24 18.43 12.16
CA ILE A 462 -21.21 17.94 11.27
C ILE A 462 -20.98 16.46 11.55
N ARG A 463 -20.96 15.67 10.48
CA ARG A 463 -20.88 14.21 10.53
C ARG A 463 -19.49 13.66 10.21
N HIS A 464 -18.58 14.49 9.74
CA HIS A 464 -17.27 14.05 9.24
C HIS A 464 -16.13 14.88 9.81
N VAL A 465 -15.22 14.21 10.54
CA VAL A 465 -14.05 14.80 11.19
C VAL A 465 -12.79 14.06 10.73
N PHE A 466 -11.84 14.80 10.21
CA PHE A 466 -10.54 14.31 9.75
C PHE A 466 -9.44 14.76 10.71
N ILE A 467 -8.83 13.83 11.45
CA ILE A 467 -7.85 14.14 12.50
C ILE A 467 -6.43 14.00 11.97
N MET A 468 -5.71 15.12 11.85
CA MET A 468 -4.34 15.24 11.38
C MET A 468 -3.40 15.80 12.47
N ALA A 469 -3.54 15.31 13.71
CA ALA A 469 -2.98 15.92 14.94
C ALA A 469 -1.55 15.47 15.31
N GLY A 470 -0.67 15.26 14.32
CA GLY A 470 0.70 14.81 14.53
C GLY A 470 0.84 13.30 14.66
N ALA A 471 2.06 12.80 14.92
CA ALA A 471 2.35 11.37 14.86
C ALA A 471 3.19 10.88 16.03
N SER A 472 3.03 9.61 16.40
CA SER A 472 3.86 8.83 17.33
C SER A 472 4.52 7.67 16.59
N PRO A 473 5.80 7.34 16.85
CA PRO A 473 6.45 6.21 16.19
C PRO A 473 5.85 4.88 16.68
N ARG A 474 5.85 3.86 15.80
CA ARG A 474 5.44 2.49 16.14
C ARG A 474 6.67 1.70 16.61
N THR A 475 7.03 1.80 17.87
CA THR A 475 8.27 1.24 18.45
C THR A 475 8.03 0.34 19.66
N GLU A 476 6.78 0.08 20.07
CA GLU A 476 6.45 -0.71 21.26
C GLU A 476 7.03 -2.13 21.22
N TRP A 477 7.12 -2.73 20.04
CA TRP A 477 7.67 -4.06 19.79
C TRP A 477 9.20 -4.15 19.93
N LEU A 478 9.89 -2.99 20.01
CA LEU A 478 11.34 -2.84 20.16
C LEU A 478 11.79 -2.65 21.62
N ARG A 479 10.86 -2.73 22.56
CA ARG A 479 11.17 -2.49 24.00
C ARG A 479 12.35 -3.32 24.47
N ASN A 480 13.32 -2.65 25.12
CA ASN A 480 14.55 -3.21 25.66
C ASN A 480 15.58 -3.73 24.62
N CYS A 481 15.35 -3.56 23.33
CA CYS A 481 16.30 -3.91 22.28
C CYS A 481 16.97 -2.69 21.66
N VAL A 482 16.17 -1.65 21.33
CA VAL A 482 16.64 -0.50 20.56
C VAL A 482 16.51 0.77 21.41
N ASP A 483 17.52 1.65 21.33
CA ASP A 483 17.53 2.93 22.02
C ASP A 483 16.56 3.91 21.37
N LEU A 484 15.71 4.53 22.21
CA LEU A 484 14.69 5.48 21.80
C LEU A 484 14.93 6.85 22.44
N ASP A 485 14.54 7.92 21.75
CA ASP A 485 14.49 9.25 22.33
C ASP A 485 13.30 9.39 23.32
N SER A 486 13.20 10.55 23.98
CA SER A 486 12.13 10.84 24.96
C SER A 486 10.71 10.82 24.38
N LYS A 487 10.57 10.84 23.03
CA LYS A 487 9.29 10.79 22.30
C LYS A 487 9.01 9.41 21.71
N GLY A 488 9.92 8.45 21.89
CA GLY A 488 9.82 7.07 21.41
C GLY A 488 10.38 6.84 20.00
N PHE A 489 11.03 7.82 19.35
CA PHE A 489 11.68 7.63 18.06
C PHE A 489 13.05 6.94 18.22
N ILE A 490 13.44 6.14 17.22
CA ILE A 490 14.67 5.34 17.24
C ILE A 490 15.90 6.23 17.05
N LEU A 491 16.88 6.10 17.95
CA LEU A 491 18.19 6.73 17.82
C LEU A 491 19.07 5.96 16.82
N THR A 492 19.84 6.70 15.99
CA THR A 492 20.73 6.11 14.99
C THR A 492 22.04 6.85 14.88
N GLY A 493 23.10 6.16 14.46
CA GLY A 493 24.40 6.76 14.16
C GLY A 493 25.01 7.50 15.37
N ALA A 494 25.32 8.77 15.18
CA ALA A 494 25.93 9.60 16.22
C ALA A 494 25.04 9.81 17.46
N ASP A 495 23.70 9.80 17.30
CA ASP A 495 22.77 9.99 18.41
C ASP A 495 22.81 8.80 19.39
N VAL A 496 23.14 7.60 18.90
CA VAL A 496 23.37 6.41 19.77
C VAL A 496 24.55 6.64 20.71
N LEU A 497 25.66 7.19 20.19
CA LEU A 497 26.85 7.46 21.01
C LEU A 497 26.60 8.61 22.00
N ALA A 498 25.93 9.67 21.60
CA ALA A 498 25.58 10.78 22.48
C ALA A 498 24.63 10.35 23.61
N ALA A 499 23.69 9.45 23.33
CA ALA A 499 22.82 8.88 24.38
C ALA A 499 23.60 7.97 25.37
N ALA A 500 24.62 7.27 24.89
CA ALA A 500 25.48 6.42 25.70
C ALA A 500 26.30 7.21 26.75
N GLU A 501 26.63 8.47 26.49
CA GLU A 501 27.32 9.34 27.47
C GLU A 501 26.41 9.72 28.65
N SER A 502 25.08 9.71 28.47
CA SER A 502 24.10 10.15 29.48
C SER A 502 23.36 9.01 30.19
N ARG A 503 23.48 7.77 29.73
CA ARG A 503 22.91 6.56 30.35
C ARG A 503 23.94 5.43 30.31
N PRO A 504 23.95 4.45 31.29
CA PRO A 504 24.76 3.25 31.11
C PRO A 504 24.25 2.54 29.83
N PRO A 505 25.11 2.42 28.81
CA PRO A 505 24.66 1.99 27.50
C PRO A 505 24.37 0.48 27.50
N LEU A 506 23.41 0.07 26.63
CA LEU A 506 23.62 -1.17 25.91
C LEU A 506 24.89 -0.93 25.08
N ALA A 507 26.05 -1.43 25.58
CA ALA A 507 27.36 -1.08 25.05
C ALA A 507 27.42 -1.47 23.57
N TRP A 508 27.65 -0.49 22.69
CA TRP A 508 27.92 -0.78 21.27
C TRP A 508 29.06 -1.80 21.17
N PRO A 509 28.82 -2.98 20.56
CA PRO A 509 29.76 -4.12 20.72
C PRO A 509 30.91 -4.12 19.71
N LEU A 510 30.92 -3.23 18.70
CA LEU A 510 31.92 -3.21 17.64
C LEU A 510 32.96 -2.10 17.86
N ALA A 511 34.18 -2.31 17.35
CA ALA A 511 35.27 -1.32 17.44
C ALA A 511 34.98 -0.05 16.60
N ARG A 512 34.25 -0.17 15.50
CA ARG A 512 33.78 0.99 14.72
C ARG A 512 32.55 1.66 15.37
N PRO A 513 32.31 2.94 15.13
CA PRO A 513 31.05 3.57 15.53
C PRO A 513 29.86 3.02 14.75
N PRO A 514 28.60 3.19 15.26
CA PRO A 514 27.41 2.90 14.49
C PRO A 514 27.39 3.66 13.15
N LEU A 515 26.93 3.01 12.09
CA LEU A 515 26.74 3.65 10.80
C LEU A 515 25.59 4.66 10.87
N MET A 516 25.51 5.61 9.94
CA MET A 516 24.60 6.76 9.99
C MET A 516 23.14 6.42 10.33
N LEU A 517 22.59 5.32 9.80
CA LEU A 517 21.22 4.87 10.04
C LEU A 517 21.16 3.60 10.92
N GLU A 518 22.29 3.15 11.44
CA GLU A 518 22.39 1.97 12.31
C GLU A 518 21.98 2.33 13.73
N THR A 519 21.21 1.47 14.36
CA THR A 519 20.78 1.61 15.76
C THR A 519 21.91 1.23 16.73
N ASN A 520 21.63 1.10 18.02
CA ASN A 520 22.56 0.51 19.00
C ASN A 520 22.79 -1.00 18.81
N LEU A 521 22.09 -1.65 17.87
CA LEU A 521 22.31 -3.04 17.49
C LEU A 521 23.01 -3.09 16.12
N PRO A 522 24.17 -3.76 15.99
CA PRO A 522 24.83 -3.95 14.69
C PRO A 522 23.91 -4.57 13.66
N ARG A 523 23.90 -4.08 12.42
CA ARG A 523 23.06 -4.59 11.31
C ARG A 523 21.54 -4.39 11.51
N VAL A 524 21.12 -3.63 12.52
CA VAL A 524 19.73 -3.18 12.68
C VAL A 524 19.69 -1.69 12.42
N PHE A 525 18.94 -1.30 11.41
CA PHE A 525 18.84 0.07 10.90
C PHE A 525 17.44 0.63 11.10
N ALA A 526 17.31 1.94 11.18
CA ALA A 526 16.02 2.63 11.19
C ALA A 526 15.97 3.72 10.12
N VAL A 527 14.86 3.80 9.38
CA VAL A 527 14.66 4.74 8.27
C VAL A 527 13.25 5.34 8.26
N GLY A 528 13.13 6.55 7.74
CA GLY A 528 11.87 7.26 7.62
C GLY A 528 11.34 7.79 8.94
N ASP A 529 10.04 7.91 9.05
CA ASP A 529 9.37 8.64 10.12
C ASP A 529 9.53 8.03 11.53
N VAL A 530 9.94 6.78 11.63
CA VAL A 530 10.20 6.09 12.90
C VAL A 530 11.52 6.55 13.55
N ARG A 531 12.44 7.12 12.77
CA ARG A 531 13.77 7.55 13.21
C ARG A 531 13.72 8.93 13.88
N SER A 532 14.46 9.10 14.96
CA SER A 532 14.68 10.41 15.61
C SER A 532 15.35 11.38 14.61
N GLY A 533 14.93 12.64 14.63
CA GLY A 533 15.47 13.67 13.74
C GLY A 533 15.10 13.51 12.26
N SER A 534 14.27 12.54 11.86
CA SER A 534 13.86 12.37 10.45
C SER A 534 13.00 13.53 9.95
N VAL A 535 13.20 13.89 8.68
CA VAL A 535 12.36 14.89 8.00
C VAL A 535 11.12 14.20 7.44
N LYS A 536 9.95 14.55 7.96
CA LYS A 536 8.64 13.96 7.61
C LYS A 536 8.19 14.33 6.19
N ARG A 537 8.86 13.77 5.17
CA ARG A 537 8.57 13.96 3.74
C ARG A 537 8.79 12.65 2.99
N VAL A 538 7.96 12.40 1.98
CA VAL A 538 8.09 11.20 1.14
C VAL A 538 9.47 11.10 0.50
N ALA A 539 9.99 12.20 -0.07
CA ALA A 539 11.32 12.22 -0.69
C ALA A 539 12.46 11.91 0.31
N SER A 540 12.37 12.42 1.55
CA SER A 540 13.35 12.12 2.60
C SER A 540 13.29 10.66 3.02
N ALA A 541 12.09 10.10 3.18
CA ALA A 541 11.89 8.69 3.51
C ALA A 541 12.45 7.77 2.42
N VAL A 542 12.21 8.09 1.14
CA VAL A 542 12.77 7.35 -0.01
C VAL A 542 14.30 7.46 -0.03
N GLY A 543 14.85 8.66 0.22
CA GLY A 543 16.30 8.88 0.29
C GLY A 543 16.98 8.06 1.39
N GLU A 544 16.40 8.03 2.61
CA GLU A 544 16.91 7.18 3.70
C GLU A 544 16.82 5.69 3.35
N GLY A 545 15.72 5.25 2.72
CA GLY A 545 15.55 3.88 2.24
C GLY A 545 16.58 3.47 1.18
N ALA A 546 17.00 4.40 0.32
CA ALA A 546 18.07 4.16 -0.65
C ALA A 546 19.45 4.08 0.02
N ILE A 547 19.76 5.04 0.90
CA ILE A 547 21.06 5.11 1.59
C ILE A 547 21.30 3.89 2.47
N VAL A 548 20.28 3.40 3.17
CA VAL A 548 20.42 2.30 4.13
C VAL A 548 20.94 1.02 3.48
N VAL A 549 20.64 0.77 2.20
CA VAL A 549 21.07 -0.45 1.52
C VAL A 549 22.59 -0.52 1.40
N HIS A 550 23.24 0.59 1.04
CA HIS A 550 24.71 0.67 1.06
C HIS A 550 25.28 0.35 2.46
N LEU A 551 24.64 0.86 3.52
CA LEU A 551 25.07 0.59 4.90
C LEU A 551 24.82 -0.87 5.31
N VAL A 552 23.74 -1.50 4.83
CA VAL A 552 23.46 -2.93 5.02
C VAL A 552 24.55 -3.78 4.37
N HIS A 553 24.90 -3.53 3.11
CA HIS A 553 25.98 -4.26 2.44
C HIS A 553 27.30 -4.15 3.21
N ARG A 554 27.64 -2.94 3.64
CA ARG A 554 28.84 -2.70 4.45
C ARG A 554 28.81 -3.51 5.74
N ALA A 555 27.71 -3.50 6.47
CA ALA A 555 27.58 -4.22 7.75
C ALA A 555 27.53 -5.75 7.56
N LEU A 556 26.97 -6.26 6.46
CA LEU A 556 26.98 -7.68 6.13
C LEU A 556 28.36 -8.20 5.73
N ALA A 557 29.22 -7.36 5.16
CA ALA A 557 30.59 -7.71 4.80
C ALA A 557 31.54 -7.83 6.02
N GLU A 558 31.09 -7.41 7.20
CA GLU A 558 31.86 -7.51 8.46
C GLU A 558 31.66 -8.86 9.18
N ILE A 559 30.85 -9.77 8.64
CA ILE A 559 30.62 -11.14 9.14
C ILE A 559 31.57 -12.08 8.43
#